data_9feacf5bd9735fc5d0493845f6302f09
#
_entry.id   9feacf5bd9735fc5d0493845f6302f09
#
_cell.length_a   1.000
_cell.length_b   1.000
_cell.length_c   1.000
_cell.angle_alpha   90.00
_cell.angle_beta   90.00
_cell.angle_gamma   90.00
#
_symmetry.space_group_name_H-M   'P 1'
#
loop_
_entity.id
_entity.type
_entity.pdbx_description
1 polymer ?
#
loop_
_entity_poly.entity_id
_entity_poly.type
_entity_poly.pdbx_seq_one_letter_code
_entity_poly.pdbx_strand_id
1 'polypeptide(L)'
;SNTPSDPTTVNTSEEFATQWAAMTDEEQLEYLTESWKNFNITNTFEPGSIYKPMVVAAALEEGIISENDTFVCNGSKTVYDREISCWQQSGHGTQTVEDVLANSCNVAMMDIGEKMGVSLFYKYQKDFGFGEKTGIDLPGEESAANLMFAENAIGPVELATMSFGQSFNCTAIQVLTAFSAVINGGNLMQPYVVSQIIDSDGEIIYEKTPTLVRKVISEETSNTVRKYLQAVIDTGTGKKAKIEGYAIGGKTGTAQQAIRANEQYTVTFVGFLPVDNPEIIAIAILDRPAGYTEGSTSAAPMLKGLLENIIKYLGIPKTEAVDENSEAAANTIVLDDLTQYSTNYAIMYLSMKGLNYQVVGEGSVVTSSVPHAGIEVAEDSTVIVYVTKGPNDDNMTQTPNVMGRTYDEAVGALMEAGLSP
;
A
#
# COMPACT_ATOMS: atom_id res chain seq x y z
N SER A 1 9.32 -6.24 -24.02
CA SER A 1 8.53 -6.78 -25.13
C SER A 1 7.10 -6.98 -24.67
N ASN A 2 6.15 -6.31 -25.35
CA ASN A 2 4.71 -6.43 -25.06
C ASN A 2 4.09 -7.66 -25.75
N THR A 3 4.79 -8.77 -25.82
CA THR A 3 4.17 -10.03 -26.21
C THR A 3 3.42 -10.53 -24.98
N PRO A 4 2.10 -10.73 -25.07
CA PRO A 4 1.37 -11.38 -24.00
C PRO A 4 2.08 -12.69 -23.66
N SER A 5 2.42 -12.88 -22.39
CA SER A 5 3.01 -14.15 -21.98
C SER A 5 1.98 -15.24 -22.23
N ASP A 6 2.36 -16.27 -22.94
CA ASP A 6 1.56 -17.47 -23.09
C ASP A 6 1.20 -17.99 -21.68
N PRO A 7 -0.08 -18.06 -21.31
CA PRO A 7 -0.49 -18.43 -19.95
C PRO A 7 -0.02 -19.85 -19.58
N THR A 8 0.29 -20.71 -20.55
CA THR A 8 0.88 -22.04 -20.30
C THR A 8 2.31 -21.97 -19.82
N THR A 9 3.03 -20.84 -20.01
CA THR A 9 4.37 -20.63 -19.47
C THR A 9 4.33 -20.20 -17.99
N VAL A 10 3.21 -19.67 -17.50
CA VAL A 10 3.00 -19.26 -16.11
C VAL A 10 2.37 -20.41 -15.31
N ASN A 11 1.31 -21.02 -15.84
CA ASN A 11 0.72 -22.23 -15.28
C ASN A 11 1.17 -23.45 -16.11
N THR A 12 2.19 -24.13 -15.62
CA THR A 12 2.82 -25.30 -16.30
C THR A 12 2.14 -26.63 -15.96
N SER A 13 0.96 -26.63 -15.29
CA SER A 13 0.25 -27.87 -14.97
C SER A 13 -0.32 -28.53 -16.24
N GLU A 14 -0.22 -29.85 -16.34
CA GLU A 14 -0.82 -30.63 -17.45
C GLU A 14 -2.33 -30.44 -17.54
N GLU A 15 -2.99 -30.25 -16.41
CA GLU A 15 -4.42 -29.99 -16.32
C GLU A 15 -4.76 -28.66 -17.04
N PHE A 16 -4.05 -27.59 -16.74
CA PHE A 16 -4.25 -26.29 -17.37
C PHE A 16 -3.93 -26.33 -18.86
N ALA A 17 -2.83 -26.96 -19.26
CA ALA A 17 -2.46 -27.10 -20.68
C ALA A 17 -3.56 -27.84 -21.47
N THR A 18 -4.18 -28.85 -20.86
CA THR A 18 -5.30 -29.60 -21.47
C THR A 18 -6.55 -28.72 -21.58
N GLN A 19 -6.89 -27.97 -20.53
CA GLN A 19 -8.01 -27.03 -20.54
C GLN A 19 -7.80 -25.93 -21.58
N TRP A 20 -6.62 -25.35 -21.63
CA TRP A 20 -6.25 -24.30 -22.58
C TRP A 20 -6.37 -24.77 -24.03
N ALA A 21 -5.88 -25.97 -24.34
CA ALA A 21 -5.97 -26.55 -25.67
C ALA A 21 -7.41 -26.91 -26.09
N ALA A 22 -8.31 -27.08 -25.13
CA ALA A 22 -9.73 -27.39 -25.39
C ALA A 22 -10.60 -26.13 -25.57
N MET A 23 -10.09 -24.95 -25.18
CA MET A 23 -10.79 -23.66 -25.32
C MET A 23 -10.85 -23.24 -26.80
N THR A 24 -11.92 -22.59 -27.17
CA THR A 24 -12.03 -21.86 -28.44
C THR A 24 -11.17 -20.61 -28.44
N ASP A 25 -10.85 -20.06 -29.60
CA ASP A 25 -10.10 -18.79 -29.71
C ASP A 25 -10.75 -17.65 -28.92
N GLU A 26 -12.08 -17.60 -28.86
CA GLU A 26 -12.84 -16.61 -28.11
C GLU A 26 -12.67 -16.79 -26.59
N GLU A 27 -12.76 -18.03 -26.10
CA GLU A 27 -12.55 -18.35 -24.67
C GLU A 27 -11.09 -18.12 -24.25
N GLN A 28 -10.11 -18.42 -25.12
CA GLN A 28 -8.71 -18.12 -24.89
C GLN A 28 -8.46 -16.60 -24.80
N LEU A 29 -9.07 -15.82 -25.71
CA LEU A 29 -8.96 -14.36 -25.68
C LEU A 29 -9.62 -13.76 -24.46
N GLU A 30 -10.78 -14.28 -24.03
CA GLU A 30 -11.43 -13.85 -22.79
C GLU A 30 -10.56 -14.14 -21.57
N TYR A 31 -10.01 -15.35 -21.45
CA TYR A 31 -9.08 -15.72 -20.37
C TYR A 31 -7.85 -14.82 -20.33
N LEU A 32 -7.22 -14.55 -21.49
CA LEU A 32 -6.07 -13.66 -21.58
C LEU A 32 -6.44 -12.24 -21.17
N THR A 33 -7.58 -11.73 -21.64
CA THR A 33 -8.05 -10.40 -21.31
C THR A 33 -8.27 -10.25 -19.81
N GLU A 34 -8.88 -11.25 -19.17
CA GLU A 34 -9.07 -11.27 -17.71
C GLU A 34 -7.72 -11.37 -16.96
N SER A 35 -6.81 -12.22 -17.44
CA SER A 35 -5.49 -12.41 -16.81
C SER A 35 -4.57 -11.18 -16.91
N TRP A 36 -4.79 -10.31 -17.90
CA TRP A 36 -4.02 -9.06 -18.08
C TRP A 36 -4.57 -7.89 -17.28
N LYS A 37 -5.77 -8.01 -16.71
CA LYS A 37 -6.33 -6.96 -15.87
C LYS A 37 -5.51 -6.80 -14.60
N ASN A 38 -5.17 -5.56 -14.30
CA ASN A 38 -4.61 -5.23 -13.00
C ASN A 38 -5.75 -5.00 -12.01
N PHE A 39 -6.00 -5.98 -11.14
CA PHE A 39 -7.06 -5.94 -10.12
C PHE A 39 -7.12 -4.60 -9.37
N ASN A 40 -5.97 -4.01 -9.05
CA ASN A 40 -5.89 -2.81 -8.21
C ASN A 40 -6.50 -1.57 -8.87
N ILE A 41 -6.57 -1.55 -10.21
CA ILE A 41 -7.07 -0.39 -10.97
C ILE A 41 -8.32 -0.69 -11.80
N THR A 42 -8.66 -1.98 -11.99
CA THR A 42 -9.81 -2.38 -12.83
C THR A 42 -10.98 -2.90 -12.02
N ASN A 43 -10.72 -3.67 -10.95
CA ASN A 43 -11.79 -4.28 -10.17
C ASN A 43 -12.36 -3.31 -9.15
N THR A 44 -13.67 -3.34 -9.01
CA THR A 44 -14.40 -2.47 -8.09
C THR A 44 -15.03 -3.27 -6.96
N PHE A 45 -15.09 -2.65 -5.79
CA PHE A 45 -15.70 -3.23 -4.60
C PHE A 45 -16.29 -2.13 -3.71
N GLU A 46 -17.23 -2.49 -2.83
CA GLU A 46 -17.69 -1.58 -1.78
C GLU A 46 -16.58 -1.42 -0.73
N PRO A 47 -16.07 -0.20 -0.46
CA PRO A 47 -14.94 -0.02 0.45
C PRO A 47 -15.25 -0.41 1.90
N GLY A 48 -16.50 -0.34 2.31
CA GLY A 48 -16.88 -0.58 3.69
C GLY A 48 -16.16 0.38 4.64
N SER A 49 -15.82 -0.12 5.82
CA SER A 49 -15.29 0.73 6.91
C SER A 49 -13.95 1.41 6.63
N ILE A 50 -13.21 1.05 5.57
CA ILE A 50 -12.01 1.80 5.17
C ILE A 50 -12.32 3.19 4.58
N TYR A 51 -13.60 3.47 4.27
CA TYR A 51 -14.08 4.77 3.82
C TYR A 51 -14.34 5.76 4.98
N LYS A 52 -14.59 5.27 6.21
CA LYS A 52 -14.93 6.10 7.37
C LYS A 52 -13.93 7.22 7.68
N PRO A 53 -12.60 7.03 7.54
CA PRO A 53 -11.64 8.11 7.77
C PRO A 53 -11.87 9.34 6.88
N MET A 54 -12.29 9.15 5.61
CA MET A 54 -12.61 10.26 4.70
C MET A 54 -13.82 11.05 5.18
N VAL A 55 -14.85 10.34 5.66
CA VAL A 55 -16.08 10.98 6.16
C VAL A 55 -15.80 11.75 7.45
N VAL A 56 -15.05 11.16 8.40
CA VAL A 56 -14.64 11.83 9.64
C VAL A 56 -13.76 13.04 9.34
N ALA A 57 -12.79 12.90 8.42
CA ALA A 57 -11.93 14.01 8.01
C ALA A 57 -12.74 15.16 7.41
N ALA A 58 -13.69 14.88 6.52
CA ALA A 58 -14.56 15.88 5.92
C ALA A 58 -15.44 16.60 6.98
N ALA A 59 -15.99 15.83 7.92
CA ALA A 59 -16.85 16.39 8.98
C ALA A 59 -16.07 17.27 9.97
N LEU A 60 -14.82 16.91 10.29
CA LEU A 60 -13.91 17.74 11.11
C LEU A 60 -13.49 19.00 10.36
N GLU A 61 -13.10 18.88 9.09
CA GLU A 61 -12.67 20.02 8.25
C GLU A 61 -13.72 21.11 8.15
N GLU A 62 -14.99 20.72 8.01
CA GLU A 62 -16.11 21.66 7.89
C GLU A 62 -16.71 22.07 9.27
N GLY A 63 -16.10 21.60 10.37
CA GLY A 63 -16.60 21.90 11.71
C GLY A 63 -17.99 21.33 12.03
N ILE A 64 -18.43 20.32 11.26
CA ILE A 64 -19.70 19.61 11.49
C ILE A 64 -19.64 18.79 12.78
N ILE A 65 -18.44 18.28 13.08
CA ILE A 65 -18.08 17.65 14.35
C ILE A 65 -16.76 18.24 14.86
N SER A 66 -16.56 18.13 16.16
CA SER A 66 -15.31 18.48 16.84
C SER A 66 -14.70 17.28 17.54
N GLU A 67 -13.43 17.35 17.91
CA GLU A 67 -12.72 16.29 18.67
C GLU A 67 -13.39 15.95 19.99
N ASN A 68 -14.15 16.92 20.59
CA ASN A 68 -14.84 16.75 21.85
C ASN A 68 -16.25 16.16 21.72
N ASP A 69 -16.75 15.95 20.51
CA ASP A 69 -18.07 15.39 20.29
C ASP A 69 -18.11 13.91 20.69
N THR A 70 -19.29 13.51 21.16
CA THR A 70 -19.57 12.12 21.51
C THR A 70 -20.80 11.60 20.78
N PHE A 71 -20.78 10.30 20.50
CA PHE A 71 -21.83 9.57 19.80
C PHE A 71 -22.28 8.38 20.62
N VAL A 72 -23.58 8.06 20.58
CA VAL A 72 -24.15 6.93 21.30
C VAL A 72 -24.54 5.83 20.32
N CYS A 73 -24.06 4.63 20.53
CA CYS A 73 -24.42 3.45 19.74
C CYS A 73 -25.14 2.44 20.61
N ASN A 74 -26.41 2.18 20.31
CA ASN A 74 -27.24 1.17 20.96
C ASN A 74 -27.42 -0.11 20.13
N GLY A 75 -26.54 -0.32 19.11
CA GLY A 75 -26.53 -1.50 18.26
C GLY A 75 -27.22 -1.33 16.91
N SER A 76 -28.17 -0.42 16.76
CA SER A 76 -28.82 -0.08 15.49
C SER A 76 -29.30 1.37 15.48
N LYS A 77 -29.68 1.85 14.29
CA LYS A 77 -30.36 3.13 14.07
C LYS A 77 -31.44 2.94 13.02
N THR A 78 -32.65 3.46 13.30
CA THR A 78 -33.71 3.54 12.31
C THR A 78 -33.50 4.79 11.44
N VAL A 79 -33.33 4.57 10.14
CA VAL A 79 -33.22 5.63 9.13
C VAL A 79 -34.40 5.51 8.19
N TYR A 80 -35.26 6.52 8.21
CA TYR A 80 -36.53 6.50 7.50
C TYR A 80 -37.38 5.28 7.91
N ASP A 81 -37.55 4.27 7.06
CA ASP A 81 -38.35 3.06 7.28
C ASP A 81 -37.48 1.80 7.50
N ARG A 82 -36.17 1.95 7.61
CA ARG A 82 -35.20 0.83 7.73
C ARG A 82 -34.43 0.90 9.02
N GLU A 83 -34.34 -0.23 9.69
CA GLU A 83 -33.37 -0.43 10.76
C GLU A 83 -32.03 -0.89 10.19
N ILE A 84 -30.98 -0.13 10.47
CA ILE A 84 -29.61 -0.41 10.03
C ILE A 84 -28.78 -0.74 11.26
N SER A 85 -28.23 -1.96 11.29
CA SER A 85 -27.50 -2.46 12.45
C SER A 85 -26.01 -2.06 12.42
N CYS A 86 -25.47 -1.84 13.60
CA CYS A 86 -24.03 -1.86 13.81
C CYS A 86 -23.54 -3.32 13.81
N TRP A 87 -22.28 -3.54 13.46
CA TRP A 87 -21.67 -4.87 13.58
C TRP A 87 -21.68 -5.35 15.05
N GLN A 88 -21.52 -4.45 16.01
CA GLN A 88 -21.70 -4.70 17.44
C GLN A 88 -23.20 -4.52 17.80
N GLN A 89 -23.94 -5.60 17.77
CA GLN A 89 -25.39 -5.57 17.98
C GLN A 89 -25.80 -5.13 19.38
N SER A 90 -24.96 -5.36 20.41
CA SER A 90 -25.20 -4.85 21.77
C SER A 90 -24.94 -3.35 21.92
N GLY A 91 -24.41 -2.72 20.87
CA GLY A 91 -23.98 -1.33 20.88
C GLY A 91 -22.58 -1.12 21.47
N HIS A 92 -22.01 0.05 21.17
CA HIS A 92 -20.71 0.47 21.71
C HIS A 92 -20.86 1.42 22.91
N GLY A 93 -22.10 1.85 23.23
CA GLY A 93 -22.33 2.89 24.22
C GLY A 93 -21.92 4.28 23.74
N THR A 94 -21.51 5.13 24.67
CA THR A 94 -21.01 6.48 24.37
C THR A 94 -19.55 6.42 23.94
N GLN A 95 -19.21 7.05 22.81
CA GLN A 95 -17.91 7.01 22.16
C GLN A 95 -17.47 8.43 21.79
N THR A 96 -16.18 8.73 21.89
CA THR A 96 -15.54 9.89 21.28
C THR A 96 -15.42 9.67 19.76
N VAL A 97 -15.03 10.70 19.00
CA VAL A 97 -14.76 10.57 17.55
C VAL A 97 -13.61 9.59 17.28
N GLU A 98 -12.59 9.57 18.13
CA GLU A 98 -11.50 8.59 18.08
C GLU A 98 -12.04 7.16 18.26
N ASP A 99 -12.87 6.93 19.28
CA ASP A 99 -13.49 5.63 19.53
C ASP A 99 -14.38 5.18 18.36
N VAL A 100 -15.07 6.10 17.69
CA VAL A 100 -15.90 5.79 16.51
C VAL A 100 -15.06 5.14 15.40
N LEU A 101 -13.86 5.65 15.13
CA LEU A 101 -12.94 5.05 14.18
C LEU A 101 -12.29 3.77 14.73
N ALA A 102 -11.85 3.78 15.99
CA ALA A 102 -11.20 2.64 16.64
C ALA A 102 -12.12 1.40 16.70
N ASN A 103 -13.37 1.61 17.11
CA ASN A 103 -14.40 0.57 17.19
C ASN A 103 -15.11 0.32 15.84
N SER A 104 -14.83 1.14 14.83
CA SER A 104 -15.50 1.03 13.53
C SER A 104 -17.05 1.11 13.62
N CYS A 105 -17.59 2.02 14.42
CA CYS A 105 -19.01 2.12 14.71
C CYS A 105 -19.83 2.60 13.51
N ASN A 106 -20.80 1.81 13.01
CA ASN A 106 -21.67 2.20 11.91
C ASN A 106 -22.72 3.25 12.35
N VAL A 107 -23.28 3.10 13.56
CA VAL A 107 -24.33 4.02 14.05
C VAL A 107 -23.82 5.45 14.15
N ALA A 108 -22.64 5.64 14.74
CA ALA A 108 -22.03 6.97 14.82
C ALA A 108 -21.69 7.54 13.44
N MET A 109 -21.28 6.71 12.49
CA MET A 109 -21.02 7.15 11.11
C MET A 109 -22.31 7.62 10.41
N MET A 110 -23.45 6.94 10.65
CA MET A 110 -24.75 7.40 10.15
C MET A 110 -25.14 8.77 10.74
N ASP A 111 -24.87 9.00 12.03
CA ASP A 111 -25.11 10.29 12.67
C ASP A 111 -24.22 11.40 12.06
N ILE A 112 -22.95 11.10 11.80
CA ILE A 112 -22.01 12.03 11.15
C ILE A 112 -22.47 12.33 9.73
N GLY A 113 -22.83 11.31 8.94
CA GLY A 113 -23.33 11.48 7.56
C GLY A 113 -24.62 12.31 7.52
N GLU A 114 -25.55 12.07 8.45
CA GLU A 114 -26.79 12.86 8.57
C GLU A 114 -26.50 14.34 8.90
N LYS A 115 -25.58 14.60 9.83
CA LYS A 115 -25.15 15.97 10.17
C LYS A 115 -24.48 16.68 8.99
N MET A 116 -23.69 15.98 8.17
CA MET A 116 -23.08 16.52 6.95
C MET A 116 -24.13 16.88 5.90
N GLY A 117 -25.16 16.07 5.77
CA GLY A 117 -26.15 16.18 4.70
C GLY A 117 -25.62 15.76 3.33
N VAL A 118 -26.54 15.60 2.37
CA VAL A 118 -26.22 15.02 1.04
C VAL A 118 -25.18 15.83 0.28
N SER A 119 -25.39 17.14 0.17
CA SER A 119 -24.55 17.98 -0.71
C SER A 119 -23.11 18.07 -0.23
N LEU A 120 -22.88 18.17 1.08
CA LEU A 120 -21.52 18.20 1.63
C LEU A 120 -20.86 16.83 1.53
N PHE A 121 -21.60 15.76 1.84
CA PHE A 121 -21.12 14.39 1.70
C PHE A 121 -20.69 14.10 0.25
N TYR A 122 -21.55 14.40 -0.72
CA TYR A 122 -21.29 14.20 -2.15
C TYR A 122 -20.08 15.02 -2.63
N LYS A 123 -19.99 16.29 -2.22
CA LYS A 123 -18.83 17.16 -2.51
C LYS A 123 -17.52 16.48 -2.09
N TYR A 124 -17.41 16.03 -0.83
CA TYR A 124 -16.19 15.39 -0.32
C TYR A 124 -15.91 14.03 -0.96
N GLN A 125 -16.95 13.26 -1.29
CA GLN A 125 -16.78 12.02 -2.05
C GLN A 125 -16.08 12.30 -3.39
N LYS A 126 -16.47 13.36 -4.09
CA LYS A 126 -15.83 13.80 -5.33
C LYS A 126 -14.45 14.42 -5.09
N ASP A 127 -14.29 15.22 -4.05
CA ASP A 127 -13.03 15.87 -3.73
C ASP A 127 -11.94 14.84 -3.36
N PHE A 128 -12.28 13.73 -2.75
CA PHE A 128 -11.39 12.59 -2.51
C PHE A 128 -11.15 11.73 -3.78
N GLY A 129 -11.77 12.05 -4.93
CA GLY A 129 -11.52 11.41 -6.21
C GLY A 129 -12.38 10.17 -6.51
N PHE A 130 -13.39 9.86 -5.70
CA PHE A 130 -14.27 8.72 -5.96
C PHE A 130 -15.17 8.98 -7.19
N GLY A 131 -15.31 7.96 -8.04
CA GLY A 131 -16.05 8.03 -9.30
C GLY A 131 -15.28 8.76 -10.42
N GLU A 132 -13.98 8.99 -10.27
CA GLU A 132 -13.07 9.55 -11.26
C GLU A 132 -11.86 8.64 -11.42
N LYS A 133 -11.22 8.65 -12.60
CA LYS A 133 -9.92 8.02 -12.78
C LYS A 133 -8.87 8.79 -11.98
N THR A 134 -7.98 8.07 -11.31
CA THR A 134 -6.86 8.69 -10.58
C THR A 134 -5.81 9.27 -11.53
N GLY A 135 -5.80 8.78 -12.78
CA GLY A 135 -4.82 9.17 -13.79
C GLY A 135 -3.47 8.46 -13.60
N ILE A 136 -3.47 7.29 -12.94
CA ILE A 136 -2.28 6.43 -12.90
C ILE A 136 -1.85 6.08 -14.32
N ASP A 137 -0.55 6.03 -14.55
CA ASP A 137 0.09 5.77 -15.86
C ASP A 137 0.06 4.29 -16.28
N LEU A 138 -1.01 3.58 -15.88
CA LEU A 138 -1.26 2.19 -16.25
C LEU A 138 -2.51 2.08 -17.13
N PRO A 139 -2.53 1.14 -18.12
CA PRO A 139 -3.70 0.94 -18.96
C PRO A 139 -4.84 0.24 -18.22
N GLY A 140 -6.09 0.52 -18.62
CA GLY A 140 -7.28 -0.18 -18.15
C GLY A 140 -7.87 0.34 -16.84
N GLU A 141 -7.48 1.54 -16.38
CA GLU A 141 -8.05 2.13 -15.16
C GLU A 141 -9.57 2.33 -15.27
N GLU A 142 -10.31 1.85 -14.26
CA GLU A 142 -11.76 2.01 -14.10
C GLU A 142 -12.08 3.21 -13.20
N SER A 143 -13.07 4.01 -13.58
CA SER A 143 -13.52 5.17 -12.79
C SER A 143 -14.54 4.82 -11.71
N ALA A 144 -15.24 3.69 -11.86
CA ALA A 144 -16.40 3.29 -11.06
C ALA A 144 -17.55 4.32 -11.06
N ALA A 145 -17.56 5.28 -12.00
CA ALA A 145 -18.56 6.37 -12.05
C ALA A 145 -20.00 5.84 -12.14
N ASN A 146 -20.21 4.78 -12.91
CA ASN A 146 -21.52 4.15 -13.09
C ASN A 146 -22.02 3.36 -11.86
N LEU A 147 -21.15 3.20 -10.85
CA LEU A 147 -21.44 2.46 -9.61
C LEU A 147 -21.57 3.41 -8.40
N MET A 148 -21.77 4.69 -8.68
CA MET A 148 -22.00 5.73 -7.68
C MET A 148 -23.37 6.38 -7.89
N PHE A 149 -23.98 6.82 -6.81
CA PHE A 149 -25.20 7.60 -6.89
C PHE A 149 -24.91 9.03 -7.41
N ALA A 150 -25.80 9.56 -8.24
CA ALA A 150 -25.84 10.99 -8.48
C ALA A 150 -26.35 11.72 -7.23
N GLU A 151 -25.93 12.97 -6.98
CA GLU A 151 -26.30 13.72 -5.77
C GLU A 151 -27.81 13.73 -5.51
N ASN A 152 -28.60 13.97 -6.54
CA ASN A 152 -30.08 14.04 -6.46
C ASN A 152 -30.75 12.67 -6.27
N ALA A 153 -30.01 11.58 -6.33
CA ALA A 153 -30.50 10.21 -6.10
C ALA A 153 -30.14 9.70 -4.70
N ILE A 154 -29.37 10.45 -3.91
CA ILE A 154 -29.00 10.08 -2.55
C ILE A 154 -30.14 10.42 -1.61
N GLY A 155 -30.88 9.41 -1.16
CA GLY A 155 -31.87 9.54 -0.08
C GLY A 155 -31.26 9.33 1.31
N PRO A 156 -32.07 9.42 2.38
CA PRO A 156 -31.57 9.24 3.75
C PRO A 156 -30.93 7.87 4.01
N VAL A 157 -31.44 6.81 3.40
CA VAL A 157 -30.92 5.44 3.57
C VAL A 157 -29.60 5.28 2.83
N GLU A 158 -29.50 5.80 1.60
CA GLU A 158 -28.28 5.80 0.83
C GLU A 158 -27.17 6.58 1.54
N LEU A 159 -27.47 7.80 2.02
CA LEU A 159 -26.53 8.62 2.77
C LEU A 159 -26.02 7.89 4.03
N ALA A 160 -26.92 7.26 4.77
CA ALA A 160 -26.58 6.48 5.95
C ALA A 160 -25.62 5.32 5.63
N THR A 161 -25.92 4.53 4.59
CA THR A 161 -25.06 3.39 4.21
C THR A 161 -23.75 3.82 3.57
N MET A 162 -23.77 4.88 2.77
CA MET A 162 -22.56 5.46 2.17
C MET A 162 -21.62 6.04 3.23
N SER A 163 -22.13 6.56 4.37
CA SER A 163 -21.29 7.11 5.44
C SER A 163 -20.34 6.10 6.08
N PHE A 164 -20.66 4.81 5.98
CA PHE A 164 -19.76 3.74 6.42
C PHE A 164 -19.22 2.87 5.26
N GLY A 165 -19.34 3.37 4.01
CA GLY A 165 -18.67 2.82 2.82
C GLY A 165 -19.42 1.71 2.10
N GLN A 166 -20.74 1.65 2.20
CA GLN A 166 -21.60 0.76 1.42
C GLN A 166 -22.43 1.53 0.39
N SER A 167 -23.10 0.82 -0.50
CA SER A 167 -23.97 1.35 -1.56
C SER A 167 -23.26 2.15 -2.66
N PHE A 168 -21.94 2.07 -2.76
CA PHE A 168 -21.17 2.51 -3.92
C PHE A 168 -19.89 1.68 -4.06
N ASN A 169 -19.32 1.65 -5.26
CA ASN A 169 -18.08 0.91 -5.52
C ASN A 169 -16.93 1.85 -5.88
N CYS A 170 -15.71 1.40 -5.62
CA CYS A 170 -14.48 2.06 -5.98
C CYS A 170 -13.38 1.02 -6.27
N THR A 171 -12.29 1.47 -6.90
CA THR A 171 -11.09 0.64 -7.12
C THR A 171 -10.13 0.74 -5.92
N ALA A 172 -9.21 -0.21 -5.81
CA ALA A 172 -8.19 -0.18 -4.76
C ALA A 172 -7.30 1.07 -4.84
N ILE A 173 -6.94 1.50 -6.06
CA ILE A 173 -6.13 2.71 -6.25
C ILE A 173 -6.89 3.98 -5.85
N GLN A 174 -8.20 4.08 -6.11
CA GLN A 174 -9.01 5.20 -5.63
C GLN A 174 -9.00 5.27 -4.10
N VAL A 175 -9.18 4.13 -3.41
CA VAL A 175 -9.11 4.09 -1.94
C VAL A 175 -7.75 4.51 -1.44
N LEU A 176 -6.66 3.96 -1.99
CA LEU A 176 -5.30 4.32 -1.55
C LEU A 176 -5.00 5.80 -1.78
N THR A 177 -5.40 6.35 -2.92
CA THR A 177 -5.20 7.76 -3.25
C THR A 177 -5.98 8.67 -2.30
N ALA A 178 -7.26 8.35 -2.03
CA ALA A 178 -8.08 9.09 -1.07
C ALA A 178 -7.56 8.97 0.37
N PHE A 179 -7.18 7.76 0.79
CA PHE A 179 -6.63 7.53 2.12
C PHE A 179 -5.26 8.23 2.29
N SER A 180 -4.43 8.24 1.24
CA SER A 180 -3.18 9.01 1.23
C SER A 180 -3.44 10.50 1.47
N ALA A 181 -4.49 11.08 0.85
CA ALA A 181 -4.87 12.46 1.10
C ALA A 181 -5.28 12.70 2.55
N VAL A 182 -5.94 11.75 3.21
CA VAL A 182 -6.28 11.86 4.64
C VAL A 182 -5.03 11.96 5.51
N ILE A 183 -3.93 11.27 5.17
CA ILE A 183 -2.76 11.12 6.05
C ILE A 183 -1.55 12.00 5.67
N ASN A 184 -1.52 12.61 4.50
CA ASN A 184 -0.37 13.37 3.96
C ASN A 184 -0.51 14.90 4.04
N GLY A 185 -1.33 15.39 4.95
CA GLY A 185 -1.62 16.83 5.08
C GLY A 185 -2.75 17.31 4.17
N GLY A 186 -3.58 16.41 3.63
CA GLY A 186 -4.76 16.75 2.83
C GLY A 186 -4.55 16.82 1.33
N ASN A 187 -3.43 16.35 0.82
CA ASN A 187 -3.06 16.50 -0.58
C ASN A 187 -3.47 15.27 -1.39
N LEU A 188 -4.45 15.40 -2.28
CA LEU A 188 -4.78 14.37 -3.25
C LEU A 188 -3.74 14.41 -4.38
N MET A 189 -2.90 13.37 -4.42
CA MET A 189 -1.81 13.24 -5.38
C MET A 189 -2.20 12.28 -6.52
N GLN A 190 -1.73 12.58 -7.75
CA GLN A 190 -1.85 11.64 -8.86
C GLN A 190 -0.86 10.49 -8.66
N PRO A 191 -1.33 9.22 -8.57
CA PRO A 191 -0.42 8.08 -8.48
C PRO A 191 0.30 7.85 -9.82
N TYR A 192 1.50 7.27 -9.75
CA TYR A 192 2.28 6.88 -10.93
C TYR A 192 3.21 5.70 -10.61
N VAL A 193 3.62 4.97 -11.64
CA VAL A 193 4.53 3.83 -11.57
C VAL A 193 5.83 4.14 -12.30
N VAL A 194 5.75 4.88 -13.43
CA VAL A 194 6.91 5.24 -14.24
C VAL A 194 7.56 6.50 -13.68
N SER A 195 8.77 6.36 -13.12
CA SER A 195 9.55 7.49 -12.62
C SER A 195 10.32 8.20 -13.75
N GLN A 196 10.95 7.43 -14.63
CA GLN A 196 11.77 7.95 -15.73
C GLN A 196 11.63 7.09 -17.00
N ILE A 197 11.80 7.71 -18.16
CA ILE A 197 12.02 7.01 -19.44
C ILE A 197 13.37 7.48 -19.96
N ILE A 198 14.24 6.53 -20.27
CA ILE A 198 15.61 6.76 -20.73
C ILE A 198 15.70 6.17 -22.15
N ASP A 199 16.32 6.88 -23.08
CA ASP A 199 16.55 6.39 -24.43
C ASP A 199 17.75 5.43 -24.53
N SER A 200 18.05 4.96 -25.74
CA SER A 200 19.16 4.02 -25.98
C SER A 200 20.54 4.62 -25.74
N ASP A 201 20.65 5.95 -25.70
CA ASP A 201 21.91 6.67 -25.51
C ASP A 201 22.12 7.06 -24.03
N GLY A 202 21.15 6.72 -23.15
CA GLY A 202 21.19 6.97 -21.72
C GLY A 202 20.64 8.36 -21.34
N GLU A 203 20.07 9.08 -22.28
CA GLU A 203 19.47 10.40 -22.01
C GLU A 203 18.06 10.26 -21.43
N ILE A 204 17.76 11.03 -20.38
CA ILE A 204 16.43 11.07 -19.78
C ILE A 204 15.49 11.85 -20.70
N ILE A 205 14.55 11.17 -21.36
CA ILE A 205 13.54 11.77 -22.23
C ILE A 205 12.23 12.10 -21.50
N TYR A 206 12.03 11.54 -20.33
CA TYR A 206 10.91 11.83 -19.46
C TYR A 206 11.28 11.56 -18.00
N GLU A 207 10.90 12.48 -17.12
CA GLU A 207 11.00 12.33 -15.67
C GLU A 207 9.70 12.78 -15.02
N LYS A 208 9.12 11.91 -14.20
CA LYS A 208 7.86 12.22 -13.50
C LYS A 208 8.15 12.96 -12.21
N THR A 209 7.51 14.11 -12.05
CA THR A 209 7.45 14.81 -10.76
C THR A 209 6.11 14.57 -10.08
N PRO A 210 6.08 14.48 -8.73
CA PRO A 210 4.82 14.36 -7.99
C PRO A 210 3.82 15.44 -8.39
N THR A 211 2.58 15.04 -8.71
CA THR A 211 1.55 15.95 -9.21
C THR A 211 0.44 16.06 -8.17
N LEU A 212 0.27 17.25 -7.60
CA LEU A 212 -0.86 17.59 -6.76
C LEU A 212 -2.11 17.80 -7.62
N VAL A 213 -3.16 16.99 -7.37
CA VAL A 213 -4.46 17.15 -8.03
C VAL A 213 -5.25 18.26 -7.34
N ARG A 214 -5.41 18.17 -6.02
CA ARG A 214 -6.07 19.17 -5.18
C ARG A 214 -5.74 19.00 -3.72
N LYS A 215 -5.94 20.03 -2.91
CA LYS A 215 -5.97 19.94 -1.46
C LYS A 215 -7.41 19.71 -1.00
N VAL A 216 -7.66 18.62 -0.27
CA VAL A 216 -9.00 18.18 0.13
C VAL A 216 -9.33 18.62 1.56
N ILE A 217 -8.37 18.50 2.47
CA ILE A 217 -8.48 18.87 3.89
C ILE A 217 -7.23 19.62 4.35
N SER A 218 -7.30 20.24 5.50
CA SER A 218 -6.17 20.90 6.15
C SER A 218 -5.17 19.91 6.71
N GLU A 219 -3.95 20.37 6.98
CA GLU A 219 -2.93 19.60 7.68
C GLU A 219 -3.35 19.28 9.13
N GLU A 220 -4.06 20.21 9.79
CA GLU A 220 -4.59 20.04 11.14
C GLU A 220 -5.55 18.85 11.18
N THR A 221 -6.55 18.83 10.30
CA THR A 221 -7.49 17.71 10.17
C THR A 221 -6.77 16.40 9.88
N SER A 222 -5.78 16.41 8.96
CA SER A 222 -4.97 15.24 8.63
C SER A 222 -4.23 14.70 9.86
N ASN A 223 -3.60 15.58 10.65
CA ASN A 223 -2.88 15.21 11.87
C ASN A 223 -3.81 14.59 12.92
N THR A 224 -5.00 15.16 13.11
CA THR A 224 -6.01 14.62 14.02
C THR A 224 -6.46 13.23 13.60
N VAL A 225 -6.82 13.05 12.32
CA VAL A 225 -7.30 11.74 11.84
C VAL A 225 -6.20 10.68 11.85
N ARG A 226 -4.92 11.03 11.61
CA ARG A 226 -3.80 10.09 11.77
C ARG A 226 -3.72 9.50 13.18
N LYS A 227 -3.88 10.34 14.23
CA LYS A 227 -3.91 9.88 15.63
C LYS A 227 -5.07 8.91 15.88
N TYR A 228 -6.26 9.22 15.35
CA TYR A 228 -7.40 8.30 15.46
C TYR A 228 -7.16 6.97 14.74
N LEU A 229 -6.47 7.00 13.61
CA LEU A 229 -6.09 5.80 12.88
C LEU A 229 -5.00 4.98 13.60
N GLN A 230 -4.14 5.61 14.39
CA GLN A 230 -3.25 4.91 15.30
C GLN A 230 -4.03 4.21 16.42
N ALA A 231 -5.03 4.87 17.02
CA ALA A 231 -5.89 4.26 18.03
C ALA A 231 -6.62 2.99 17.52
N VAL A 232 -6.94 2.92 16.21
CA VAL A 232 -7.48 1.68 15.60
C VAL A 232 -6.52 0.51 15.79
N ILE A 233 -5.20 0.75 15.73
CA ILE A 233 -4.17 -0.28 15.91
C ILE A 233 -3.90 -0.54 17.39
N ASP A 234 -3.83 0.51 18.20
CA ASP A 234 -3.43 0.35 19.61
C ASP A 234 -4.55 -0.22 20.47
N THR A 235 -5.77 0.23 20.30
CA THR A 235 -6.92 -0.13 21.14
C THR A 235 -8.11 -0.72 20.38
N GLY A 236 -8.18 -0.49 19.06
CA GLY A 236 -9.34 -0.78 18.22
C GLY A 236 -9.30 -2.12 17.48
N THR A 237 -10.02 -2.16 16.36
CA THR A 237 -10.21 -3.35 15.52
C THR A 237 -8.96 -3.77 14.74
N GLY A 238 -7.93 -2.94 14.66
CA GLY A 238 -6.71 -3.17 13.90
C GLY A 238 -5.55 -3.78 14.69
N LYS A 239 -5.71 -4.14 15.96
CA LYS A 239 -4.63 -4.61 16.87
C LYS A 239 -3.71 -5.68 16.28
N LYS A 240 -4.24 -6.56 15.43
CA LYS A 240 -3.44 -7.64 14.82
C LYS A 240 -2.46 -7.14 13.74
N ALA A 241 -2.54 -5.88 13.33
CA ALA A 241 -1.57 -5.25 12.45
C ALA A 241 -0.43 -4.54 13.21
N LYS A 242 -0.44 -4.53 14.56
CA LYS A 242 0.61 -3.89 15.35
C LYS A 242 1.97 -4.56 15.10
N ILE A 243 3.00 -3.73 14.83
CA ILE A 243 4.41 -4.12 14.70
C ILE A 243 5.16 -3.43 15.82
N GLU A 244 5.91 -4.19 16.60
CA GLU A 244 6.63 -3.68 17.76
C GLU A 244 7.73 -2.69 17.35
N GLY A 245 7.76 -1.56 18.03
CA GLY A 245 8.70 -0.46 17.74
C GLY A 245 8.28 0.47 16.61
N TYR A 246 7.06 0.31 16.04
CA TYR A 246 6.59 1.16 14.95
C TYR A 246 5.20 1.72 15.23
N ALA A 247 5.08 3.05 15.14
CA ALA A 247 3.77 3.71 15.16
C ALA A 247 3.07 3.50 13.81
N ILE A 248 2.05 2.65 13.83
CA ILE A 248 1.25 2.29 12.65
C ILE A 248 -0.16 2.82 12.80
N GLY A 249 -0.67 3.44 11.75
CA GLY A 249 -2.09 3.78 11.63
C GLY A 249 -2.79 2.87 10.61
N GLY A 250 -4.09 2.70 10.74
CA GLY A 250 -4.82 1.89 9.77
C GLY A 250 -6.30 1.78 10.02
N LYS A 251 -6.98 1.03 9.14
CA LYS A 251 -8.42 0.79 9.23
C LYS A 251 -8.79 -0.56 8.67
N THR A 252 -9.58 -1.34 9.41
CA THR A 252 -10.23 -2.57 8.96
C THR A 252 -11.45 -2.25 8.12
N GLY A 253 -11.72 -3.07 7.10
CA GLY A 253 -12.95 -3.06 6.34
C GLY A 253 -13.53 -4.46 6.21
N THR A 254 -14.85 -4.53 6.22
CA THR A 254 -15.64 -5.71 5.91
C THR A 254 -16.88 -5.22 5.20
N ALA A 255 -17.03 -5.57 3.94
CA ALA A 255 -18.20 -5.23 3.15
C ALA A 255 -18.88 -6.53 2.70
N GLN A 256 -20.17 -6.64 2.97
CA GLN A 256 -20.99 -7.72 2.44
C GLN A 256 -21.26 -7.44 0.96
N GLN A 257 -21.00 -8.41 0.10
CA GLN A 257 -21.24 -8.23 -1.34
C GLN A 257 -22.73 -8.03 -1.66
N ALA A 258 -23.01 -7.35 -2.78
CA ALA A 258 -24.36 -6.93 -3.16
C ALA A 258 -25.36 -8.10 -3.27
N ILE A 259 -24.91 -9.32 -3.64
CA ILE A 259 -25.73 -10.53 -3.62
C ILE A 259 -25.69 -11.10 -2.19
N ARG A 260 -26.42 -10.46 -1.30
CA ARG A 260 -26.43 -10.79 0.15
C ARG A 260 -26.92 -12.19 0.49
N ALA A 261 -27.54 -12.91 -0.46
CA ALA A 261 -28.05 -14.27 -0.26
C ALA A 261 -26.94 -15.32 -0.02
N ASN A 262 -25.68 -15.03 -0.39
CA ASN A 262 -24.57 -15.98 -0.33
C ASN A 262 -23.61 -15.74 0.84
N GLU A 263 -23.89 -14.77 1.72
CA GLU A 263 -23.01 -14.37 2.84
C GLU A 263 -21.53 -14.19 2.44
N GLN A 264 -21.29 -13.62 1.24
CA GLN A 264 -19.96 -13.37 0.73
C GLN A 264 -19.49 -11.97 1.15
N TYR A 265 -18.24 -11.88 1.55
CA TYR A 265 -17.64 -10.65 2.04
C TYR A 265 -16.37 -10.30 1.24
N THR A 266 -16.16 -9.01 1.04
CA THR A 266 -14.85 -8.45 0.71
C THR A 266 -14.25 -7.92 2.00
N VAL A 267 -13.09 -8.44 2.36
CA VAL A 267 -12.42 -8.17 3.62
C VAL A 267 -11.16 -7.36 3.34
N THR A 268 -11.00 -6.22 3.99
CA THR A 268 -9.92 -5.28 3.68
C THR A 268 -9.22 -4.78 4.92
N PHE A 269 -7.97 -4.37 4.76
CA PHE A 269 -7.23 -3.59 5.73
C PHE A 269 -6.32 -2.60 5.00
N VAL A 270 -6.43 -1.32 5.37
CA VAL A 270 -5.47 -0.27 4.98
C VAL A 270 -4.58 0.05 6.16
N GLY A 271 -3.27 0.08 5.93
CA GLY A 271 -2.30 0.44 6.96
C GLY A 271 -1.22 1.35 6.40
N PHE A 272 -0.68 2.22 7.24
CA PHE A 272 0.39 3.15 6.90
C PHE A 272 1.35 3.35 8.06
N LEU A 273 2.57 3.72 7.75
CA LEU A 273 3.62 4.05 8.72
C LEU A 273 4.68 4.99 8.11
N PRO A 274 5.46 5.72 8.95
CA PRO A 274 5.16 6.05 10.35
C PRO A 274 3.92 6.93 10.48
N VAL A 275 3.28 6.97 11.67
CA VAL A 275 2.06 7.80 11.84
C VAL A 275 2.35 9.29 11.73
N ASP A 276 3.47 9.75 12.32
CA ASP A 276 3.80 11.18 12.36
C ASP A 276 4.24 11.72 11.00
N ASN A 277 4.93 10.92 10.20
CA ASN A 277 5.38 11.26 8.86
C ASN A 277 5.18 10.06 7.92
N PRO A 278 3.99 9.84 7.38
CA PRO A 278 3.69 8.66 6.57
C PRO A 278 4.54 8.57 5.30
N GLU A 279 5.28 7.48 5.17
CA GLU A 279 6.11 7.16 4.01
C GLU A 279 5.49 6.04 3.17
N ILE A 280 4.83 5.10 3.85
CA ILE A 280 4.24 3.92 3.23
C ILE A 280 2.75 3.85 3.57
N ILE A 281 1.96 3.53 2.55
CA ILE A 281 0.57 3.08 2.70
C ILE A 281 0.37 1.82 1.87
N ALA A 282 -0.36 0.85 2.43
CA ALA A 282 -0.68 -0.38 1.74
C ALA A 282 -2.11 -0.83 2.06
N ILE A 283 -2.71 -1.59 1.14
CA ILE A 283 -4.02 -2.21 1.30
C ILE A 283 -3.93 -3.71 1.05
N ALA A 284 -4.53 -4.50 1.92
CA ALA A 284 -4.82 -5.91 1.69
C ALA A 284 -6.31 -6.07 1.39
N ILE A 285 -6.63 -6.76 0.31
CA ILE A 285 -8.00 -7.05 -0.12
C ILE A 285 -8.14 -8.56 -0.31
N LEU A 286 -9.08 -9.16 0.40
CA LEU A 286 -9.45 -10.56 0.25
C LEU A 286 -10.88 -10.61 -0.26
N ASP A 287 -11.04 -11.09 -1.49
CA ASP A 287 -12.35 -11.29 -2.09
C ASP A 287 -12.87 -12.69 -1.75
N ARG A 288 -14.00 -12.74 -1.05
CA ARG A 288 -14.69 -13.99 -0.66
C ARG A 288 -13.79 -15.02 0.02
N PRO A 289 -13.02 -14.64 1.07
CA PRO A 289 -12.15 -15.58 1.75
C PRO A 289 -12.96 -16.70 2.43
N ALA A 290 -12.52 -17.94 2.26
CA ALA A 290 -13.18 -19.09 2.88
C ALA A 290 -12.96 -19.07 4.40
N GLY A 291 -14.04 -19.05 5.18
CA GLY A 291 -14.00 -19.16 6.65
C GLY A 291 -13.52 -17.94 7.43
N TYR A 292 -13.18 -16.83 6.75
CA TYR A 292 -12.73 -15.59 7.38
C TYR A 292 -13.55 -14.41 6.88
N THR A 293 -14.37 -13.84 7.74
CA THR A 293 -15.30 -12.75 7.37
C THR A 293 -14.97 -11.39 7.99
N GLU A 294 -13.85 -11.29 8.72
CA GLU A 294 -13.46 -10.07 9.42
C GLU A 294 -12.06 -9.58 8.99
N GLY A 295 -11.94 -8.30 8.66
CA GLY A 295 -10.67 -7.66 8.32
C GLY A 295 -9.64 -7.72 9.43
N SER A 296 -10.08 -7.76 10.69
CA SER A 296 -9.23 -7.89 11.87
C SER A 296 -8.50 -9.22 11.97
N THR A 297 -9.09 -10.31 11.45
CA THR A 297 -8.58 -11.68 11.63
C THR A 297 -7.84 -12.21 10.41
N SER A 298 -8.02 -11.59 9.25
CA SER A 298 -7.44 -12.05 7.98
C SER A 298 -6.57 -10.97 7.30
N ALA A 299 -7.16 -9.85 6.87
CA ALA A 299 -6.45 -8.81 6.13
C ALA A 299 -5.41 -8.07 6.97
N ALA A 300 -5.68 -7.82 8.27
CA ALA A 300 -4.74 -7.12 9.14
C ALA A 300 -3.44 -7.91 9.40
N PRO A 301 -3.46 -9.23 9.74
CA PRO A 301 -2.24 -10.02 9.84
C PRO A 301 -1.48 -10.16 8.51
N MET A 302 -2.22 -10.26 7.38
CA MET A 302 -1.61 -10.33 6.05
C MET A 302 -0.84 -9.03 5.75
N LEU A 303 -1.46 -7.87 6.00
CA LEU A 303 -0.80 -6.58 5.78
C LEU A 303 0.37 -6.37 6.74
N LYS A 304 0.25 -6.82 8.01
CA LYS A 304 1.36 -6.80 8.96
C LYS A 304 2.61 -7.47 8.38
N GLY A 305 2.49 -8.71 7.90
CA GLY A 305 3.61 -9.43 7.30
C GLY A 305 4.21 -8.73 6.08
N LEU A 306 3.37 -8.07 5.26
CA LEU A 306 3.83 -7.25 4.15
C LEU A 306 4.62 -6.02 4.65
N LEU A 307 4.08 -5.28 5.63
CA LEU A 307 4.73 -4.09 6.18
C LEU A 307 6.04 -4.43 6.89
N GLU A 308 6.12 -5.54 7.62
CA GLU A 308 7.37 -6.02 8.24
C GLU A 308 8.47 -6.25 7.20
N ASN A 309 8.12 -6.79 6.02
CA ASN A 309 9.06 -6.96 4.92
C ASN A 309 9.44 -5.62 4.27
N ILE A 310 8.48 -4.72 4.07
CA ILE A 310 8.73 -3.39 3.50
C ILE A 310 9.62 -2.57 4.43
N ILE A 311 9.37 -2.59 5.74
CA ILE A 311 10.20 -1.92 6.76
C ILE A 311 11.66 -2.36 6.64
N LYS A 312 11.90 -3.66 6.57
CA LYS A 312 13.25 -4.21 6.42
C LYS A 312 13.88 -3.80 5.08
N TYR A 313 13.10 -3.89 4.01
CA TYR A 313 13.55 -3.59 2.66
C TYR A 313 13.94 -2.11 2.48
N LEU A 314 13.12 -1.20 3.02
CA LEU A 314 13.36 0.25 2.94
C LEU A 314 14.24 0.78 4.08
N GLY A 315 14.52 -0.02 5.12
CA GLY A 315 15.28 0.39 6.28
C GLY A 315 14.58 1.46 7.12
N ILE A 316 13.24 1.38 7.22
CA ILE A 316 12.47 2.38 7.99
C ILE A 316 12.84 2.27 9.47
N PRO A 317 13.30 3.35 10.12
CA PRO A 317 13.71 3.30 11.52
C PRO A 317 12.52 3.09 12.46
N LYS A 318 12.80 2.52 13.63
CA LYS A 318 11.79 2.40 14.70
C LYS A 318 11.34 3.79 15.18
N THR A 319 10.04 3.95 15.37
CA THR A 319 9.41 5.23 15.74
C THR A 319 8.93 5.27 17.19
N GLU A 320 8.84 4.11 17.85
CA GLU A 320 8.47 3.99 19.26
C GLU A 320 9.67 3.49 20.08
N ALA A 321 9.81 3.99 21.32
CA ALA A 321 10.79 3.45 22.25
C ALA A 321 10.45 1.97 22.54
N VAL A 322 11.37 1.08 22.25
CA VAL A 322 11.26 -0.33 22.64
C VAL A 322 11.72 -0.43 24.08
N ASP A 323 10.96 -1.16 24.91
CA ASP A 323 11.37 -1.46 26.27
C ASP A 323 12.77 -2.11 26.22
N GLU A 324 13.79 -1.52 26.86
CA GLU A 324 15.19 -1.97 26.81
C GLU A 324 15.39 -3.42 27.29
N ASN A 325 14.35 -4.04 27.84
CA ASN A 325 14.31 -5.43 28.24
C ASN A 325 13.76 -6.41 27.16
N SER A 326 13.32 -5.91 25.99
CA SER A 326 13.03 -6.79 24.86
C SER A 326 14.34 -7.06 24.10
N GLU A 327 14.62 -8.32 23.79
CA GLU A 327 15.82 -8.80 23.06
C GLU A 327 16.00 -8.19 21.64
N ALA A 328 15.28 -7.14 21.32
CA ALA A 328 15.21 -6.50 20.00
C ALA A 328 15.68 -5.02 20.00
N ALA A 329 16.71 -4.65 20.78
CA ALA A 329 17.50 -3.48 20.46
C ALA A 329 18.33 -3.81 19.21
N ALA A 330 17.73 -3.71 18.03
CA ALA A 330 18.44 -3.92 16.78
C ALA A 330 19.56 -2.88 16.67
N ASN A 331 20.81 -3.35 16.57
CA ASN A 331 21.91 -2.50 16.15
C ASN A 331 21.50 -1.89 14.80
N THR A 332 21.38 -0.57 14.74
CA THR A 332 21.11 0.14 13.48
C THR A 332 22.43 0.55 12.84
N ILE A 333 22.46 0.52 11.52
CA ILE A 333 23.62 0.86 10.70
C ILE A 333 23.18 1.98 9.77
N VAL A 334 23.84 3.11 9.79
CA VAL A 334 23.63 4.17 8.79
C VAL A 334 24.32 3.73 7.49
N LEU A 335 23.58 3.71 6.38
CA LEU A 335 24.12 3.38 5.07
C LEU A 335 24.98 4.54 4.54
N ASP A 336 26.19 4.22 4.14
CA ASP A 336 27.05 5.15 3.41
C ASP A 336 26.64 5.25 1.93
N ASP A 337 27.02 6.33 1.26
CA ASP A 337 26.78 6.49 -0.17
C ASP A 337 27.70 5.54 -0.94
N LEU A 338 27.07 4.57 -1.61
CA LEU A 338 27.76 3.56 -2.43
C LEU A 338 27.79 3.92 -3.93
N THR A 339 27.20 5.06 -4.33
CA THR A 339 27.18 5.49 -5.73
C THR A 339 28.60 5.72 -6.28
N GLN A 340 28.82 5.38 -7.55
CA GLN A 340 30.10 5.44 -8.23
C GLN A 340 31.19 4.46 -7.72
N TYR A 341 30.92 3.70 -6.65
CA TYR A 341 31.82 2.61 -6.25
C TYR A 341 31.64 1.39 -7.14
N SER A 342 32.65 0.52 -7.16
CA SER A 342 32.53 -0.74 -7.85
C SER A 342 31.51 -1.66 -7.15
N THR A 343 30.81 -2.49 -7.93
CA THR A 343 29.88 -3.49 -7.41
C THR A 343 30.53 -4.38 -6.35
N ASN A 344 31.77 -4.80 -6.58
CA ASN A 344 32.51 -5.64 -5.63
C ASN A 344 32.79 -4.91 -4.30
N TYR A 345 33.13 -3.61 -4.34
CA TYR A 345 33.30 -2.82 -3.14
C TYR A 345 32.00 -2.69 -2.35
N ALA A 346 30.89 -2.40 -3.02
CA ALA A 346 29.59 -2.29 -2.38
C ALA A 346 29.19 -3.60 -1.69
N ILE A 347 29.36 -4.74 -2.35
CA ILE A 347 29.11 -6.07 -1.79
C ILE A 347 29.96 -6.31 -0.53
N MET A 348 31.25 -6.04 -0.63
CA MET A 348 32.19 -6.19 0.50
C MET A 348 31.77 -5.28 1.67
N TYR A 349 31.49 -4.01 1.39
CA TYR A 349 31.06 -3.03 2.39
C TYR A 349 29.80 -3.49 3.14
N LEU A 350 28.75 -3.88 2.41
CA LEU A 350 27.48 -4.33 3.00
C LEU A 350 27.69 -5.60 3.84
N SER A 351 28.47 -6.55 3.34
CA SER A 351 28.81 -7.77 4.09
C SER A 351 29.59 -7.48 5.38
N MET A 352 30.55 -6.55 5.33
CA MET A 352 31.31 -6.13 6.53
C MET A 352 30.44 -5.44 7.58
N LYS A 353 29.37 -4.78 7.15
CA LYS A 353 28.38 -4.13 8.02
C LYS A 353 27.31 -5.08 8.54
N GLY A 354 27.36 -6.37 8.20
CA GLY A 354 26.32 -7.34 8.60
C GLY A 354 25.00 -7.18 7.86
N LEU A 355 25.05 -6.60 6.65
CA LEU A 355 23.88 -6.38 5.82
C LEU A 355 23.81 -7.40 4.68
N ASN A 356 22.62 -7.85 4.37
CA ASN A 356 22.37 -8.63 3.16
C ASN A 356 22.30 -7.71 1.94
N TYR A 357 22.52 -8.24 0.76
CA TYR A 357 22.47 -7.46 -0.48
C TYR A 357 21.83 -8.23 -1.64
N GLN A 358 21.28 -7.46 -2.58
CA GLN A 358 20.81 -7.95 -3.87
C GLN A 358 21.32 -6.99 -4.96
N VAL A 359 22.00 -7.53 -5.98
CA VAL A 359 22.47 -6.73 -7.11
C VAL A 359 21.46 -6.81 -8.24
N VAL A 360 21.08 -5.66 -8.79
CA VAL A 360 20.13 -5.53 -9.91
C VAL A 360 20.80 -4.77 -11.05
N GLY A 361 20.75 -5.34 -12.24
CA GLY A 361 21.42 -4.82 -13.44
C GLY A 361 22.68 -5.61 -13.81
N GLU A 362 23.32 -5.19 -14.88
CA GLU A 362 24.60 -5.74 -15.35
C GLU A 362 25.65 -4.64 -15.38
N GLY A 363 26.81 -4.90 -14.77
CA GLY A 363 27.94 -3.97 -14.81
C GLY A 363 28.71 -3.87 -13.50
N SER A 364 29.72 -3.02 -13.49
CA SER A 364 30.70 -2.91 -12.44
C SER A 364 30.56 -1.65 -11.56
N VAL A 365 29.64 -0.73 -11.88
CA VAL A 365 29.50 0.55 -11.16
C VAL A 365 28.13 0.68 -10.56
N VAL A 366 28.08 1.03 -9.25
CA VAL A 366 26.86 1.29 -8.51
C VAL A 366 26.26 2.63 -8.94
N THR A 367 25.01 2.64 -9.33
CA THR A 367 24.23 3.85 -9.69
C THR A 367 23.35 4.35 -8.58
N SER A 368 22.80 3.42 -7.78
CA SER A 368 21.95 3.74 -6.64
C SER A 368 21.82 2.54 -5.69
N SER A 369 21.31 2.78 -4.50
CA SER A 369 20.93 1.73 -3.55
C SER A 369 19.55 1.99 -2.98
N VAL A 370 18.89 0.94 -2.54
CA VAL A 370 17.64 1.00 -1.77
C VAL A 370 17.80 0.08 -0.56
N PRO A 371 17.76 0.62 0.66
CA PRO A 371 17.58 2.03 1.03
C PRO A 371 18.70 2.95 0.53
N HIS A 372 18.39 4.26 0.44
CA HIS A 372 19.37 5.26 0.03
C HIS A 372 20.40 5.54 1.13
N ALA A 373 21.52 6.16 0.75
CA ALA A 373 22.52 6.67 1.69
C ALA A 373 21.91 7.57 2.77
N GLY A 374 22.42 7.46 3.99
CA GLY A 374 21.96 8.22 5.16
C GLY A 374 20.77 7.62 5.89
N ILE A 375 20.17 6.56 5.38
CA ILE A 375 19.08 5.83 6.07
C ILE A 375 19.68 4.87 7.09
N GLU A 376 19.08 4.84 8.30
CA GLU A 376 19.38 3.83 9.31
C GLU A 376 18.65 2.53 8.99
N VAL A 377 19.38 1.43 8.89
CA VAL A 377 18.85 0.08 8.64
C VAL A 377 19.20 -0.84 9.83
N ALA A 378 18.34 -1.80 10.11
CA ALA A 378 18.65 -2.84 11.10
C ALA A 378 19.72 -3.79 10.57
N GLU A 379 20.50 -4.41 11.48
CA GLU A 379 21.40 -5.52 11.15
C GLU A 379 20.60 -6.63 10.42
N ASP A 380 21.22 -7.33 9.48
CA ASP A 380 20.60 -8.30 8.57
C ASP A 380 19.58 -7.73 7.55
N SER A 381 19.40 -6.41 7.46
CA SER A 381 18.58 -5.80 6.40
C SER A 381 19.17 -6.08 5.03
N THR A 382 18.29 -6.21 4.01
CA THR A 382 18.72 -6.38 2.61
C THR A 382 18.80 -5.03 1.92
N VAL A 383 19.98 -4.71 1.35
CA VAL A 383 20.20 -3.52 0.53
C VAL A 383 20.23 -3.94 -0.94
N ILE A 384 19.37 -3.35 -1.76
CA ILE A 384 19.42 -3.53 -3.21
C ILE A 384 20.39 -2.53 -3.78
N VAL A 385 21.32 -3.04 -4.60
CA VAL A 385 22.36 -2.25 -5.26
C VAL A 385 22.09 -2.30 -6.76
N TYR A 386 21.72 -1.15 -7.34
CA TYR A 386 21.56 -1.04 -8.79
C TYR A 386 22.90 -0.71 -9.43
N VAL A 387 23.22 -1.43 -10.49
CA VAL A 387 24.52 -1.32 -11.18
C VAL A 387 24.35 -1.12 -12.68
N THR A 388 25.34 -0.45 -13.29
CA THR A 388 25.43 -0.27 -14.74
C THR A 388 26.84 -0.56 -15.22
N LYS A 389 27.02 -0.69 -16.53
CA LYS A 389 28.35 -0.86 -17.16
C LYS A 389 29.22 0.35 -16.85
N GLY A 390 30.37 0.08 -16.26
CA GLY A 390 31.41 1.08 -16.07
C GLY A 390 32.25 1.26 -17.33
N PRO A 391 33.07 2.32 -17.41
CA PRO A 391 33.87 2.65 -18.57
C PRO A 391 34.89 1.55 -18.97
N ASN A 392 35.13 0.57 -18.11
CA ASN A 392 36.09 -0.52 -18.34
C ASN A 392 35.44 -1.91 -18.40
N ASP A 393 34.10 -2.02 -18.36
CA ASP A 393 33.41 -3.31 -18.24
C ASP A 393 33.62 -4.21 -19.49
N ASP A 394 33.84 -3.64 -20.66
CA ASP A 394 34.12 -4.38 -21.86
C ASP A 394 35.57 -4.95 -21.90
N ASN A 395 36.42 -4.50 -20.96
CA ASN A 395 37.81 -4.95 -20.81
C ASN A 395 38.01 -5.77 -19.52
N MET A 396 36.95 -6.18 -18.83
CA MET A 396 37.07 -7.00 -17.62
C MET A 396 37.56 -8.40 -17.95
N THR A 397 38.59 -8.84 -17.26
CA THR A 397 39.04 -10.24 -17.30
C THR A 397 38.84 -10.90 -15.93
N GLN A 398 38.58 -12.21 -15.96
CA GLN A 398 38.37 -12.96 -14.73
C GLN A 398 39.72 -13.11 -14.00
N THR A 399 39.77 -12.66 -12.74
CA THR A 399 40.94 -12.81 -11.88
C THR A 399 41.22 -14.31 -11.67
N PRO A 400 42.39 -14.82 -12.06
CA PRO A 400 42.73 -16.23 -11.86
C PRO A 400 42.88 -16.56 -10.37
N ASN A 401 42.51 -17.77 -9.99
CA ASN A 401 42.74 -18.21 -8.59
C ASN A 401 44.23 -18.45 -8.37
N VAL A 402 44.84 -17.59 -7.58
CA VAL A 402 46.27 -17.64 -7.21
C VAL A 402 46.54 -18.21 -5.83
N MET A 403 45.52 -18.62 -5.10
CA MET A 403 45.66 -19.18 -3.74
C MET A 403 46.49 -20.48 -3.79
N GLY A 404 47.50 -20.57 -2.94
CA GLY A 404 48.39 -21.73 -2.83
C GLY A 404 49.46 -21.82 -3.92
N ARG A 405 49.58 -20.83 -4.81
CA ARG A 405 50.67 -20.74 -5.81
C ARG A 405 51.88 -20.01 -5.22
N THR A 406 53.05 -20.28 -5.79
CA THR A 406 54.25 -19.45 -5.51
C THR A 406 54.07 -18.04 -6.05
N TYR A 407 54.83 -17.09 -5.59
CA TYR A 407 54.80 -15.71 -6.07
C TYR A 407 54.97 -15.61 -7.59
N ASP A 408 55.98 -16.30 -8.15
CA ASP A 408 56.24 -16.28 -9.60
C ASP A 408 55.10 -16.91 -10.41
N GLU A 409 54.49 -17.98 -9.92
CA GLU A 409 53.31 -18.61 -10.54
C GLU A 409 52.08 -17.74 -10.47
N ALA A 410 51.88 -17.00 -9.34
CA ALA A 410 50.79 -16.07 -9.18
C ALA A 410 50.93 -14.86 -10.10
N VAL A 411 52.12 -14.28 -10.18
CA VAL A 411 52.48 -13.19 -11.11
C VAL A 411 52.28 -13.61 -12.56
N GLY A 412 52.76 -14.80 -12.95
CA GLY A 412 52.55 -15.34 -14.30
C GLY A 412 51.07 -15.48 -14.65
N ALA A 413 50.26 -16.05 -13.77
CA ALA A 413 48.83 -16.22 -14.00
C ALA A 413 48.08 -14.88 -14.10
N LEU A 414 48.44 -13.87 -13.31
CA LEU A 414 47.85 -12.52 -13.39
C LEU A 414 48.23 -11.85 -14.71
N MET A 415 49.52 -11.94 -15.13
CA MET A 415 49.96 -11.37 -16.41
C MET A 415 49.31 -12.06 -17.63
N GLU A 416 49.16 -13.38 -17.61
CA GLU A 416 48.45 -14.13 -18.67
C GLU A 416 46.96 -13.71 -18.75
N ALA A 417 46.34 -13.34 -17.64
CA ALA A 417 45.00 -12.82 -17.61
C ALA A 417 44.92 -11.30 -17.94
N GLY A 418 46.03 -10.66 -18.32
CA GLY A 418 46.07 -9.23 -18.67
C GLY A 418 45.98 -8.31 -17.45
N LEU A 419 46.24 -8.82 -16.25
CA LEU A 419 46.21 -8.09 -14.99
C LEU A 419 47.64 -7.75 -14.57
N SER A 420 47.84 -6.56 -13.99
CA SER A 420 49.10 -6.17 -13.34
C SER A 420 49.21 -6.82 -11.97
N PRO A 421 50.29 -7.51 -11.62
CA PRO A 421 50.49 -8.14 -10.32
C PRO A 421 50.75 -7.13 -9.20
#